data_41159ffc8c13b9839e982a08ee5e111b
#
_entry.id   41159ffc8c13b9839e982a08ee5e111b
#
_cell.length_a   1.000
_cell.length_b   1.000
_cell.length_c   1.000
_cell.angle_alpha   90.00
_cell.angle_beta   90.00
_cell.angle_gamma   90.00
#
_symmetry.space_group_name_H-M   'P 1'
#
loop_
_entity.id
_entity.type
_entity.pdbx_description
1 polymer ?
#
loop_
_entity_poly.entity_id
_entity_poly.type
_entity_poly.pdbx_seq_one_letter_code
_entity_poly.pdbx_strand_id
1 'polypeptide(L)'
;QMRRYGGERLLVVVGASGSGKSSLVRAGVLPRVARMPDWRVLGPMRPLRRPDAELAGLLPAGREAPPEGAEALGSALAAAFAAERERPAALLVVDQLEELLTTSEAGAAARFVAALRAALAAEAGELYGLATLRADYLAALQVHPAWAQLPFRQLPLAPMSTRHFAEIVAGP
;
A
#
# COMPACT_ATOMS: atom_id res chain seq x y z
N GLN A 1 3.37 -9.06 13.73
CA GLN A 1 2.87 -7.86 14.45
C GLN A 1 1.62 -7.26 13.80
N MET A 2 1.49 -7.22 12.47
CA MET A 2 0.28 -6.68 11.80
C MET A 2 -1.01 -7.42 12.20
N ARG A 3 -0.96 -8.75 12.40
CA ARG A 3 -2.11 -9.55 12.86
C ARG A 3 -2.59 -9.23 14.30
N ARG A 4 -1.80 -8.53 15.11
CA ARG A 4 -2.08 -8.26 16.54
C ARG A 4 -2.72 -6.90 16.81
N TYR A 5 -2.88 -6.05 15.82
CA TYR A 5 -3.32 -4.68 16.02
C TYR A 5 -4.73 -4.44 15.46
N GLY A 6 -5.76 -4.77 16.23
CA GLY A 6 -7.08 -4.12 16.26
C GLY A 6 -7.79 -3.83 14.92
N GLY A 7 -7.79 -4.72 13.96
CA GLY A 7 -8.66 -4.59 12.77
C GLY A 7 -8.16 -3.66 11.64
N GLU A 8 -7.18 -2.80 11.88
CA GLU A 8 -6.62 -1.93 10.83
C GLU A 8 -5.60 -2.72 9.99
N ARG A 9 -5.96 -2.95 8.73
CA ARG A 9 -5.11 -3.70 7.79
C ARG A 9 -4.21 -2.83 6.91
N LEU A 10 -4.24 -1.50 7.09
CA LEU A 10 -3.41 -0.55 6.36
C LEU A 10 -2.45 0.18 7.29
N LEU A 11 -1.15 0.10 6.99
CA LEU A 11 -0.09 0.85 7.65
C LEU A 11 0.47 1.90 6.69
N VAL A 12 0.53 3.15 7.14
CA VAL A 12 1.08 4.26 6.35
C VAL A 12 2.34 4.78 7.03
N VAL A 13 3.48 4.64 6.37
CA VAL A 13 4.77 5.20 6.79
C VAL A 13 4.82 6.67 6.40
N VAL A 14 4.79 7.56 7.39
CA VAL A 14 4.74 9.01 7.20
C VAL A 14 6.08 9.64 7.56
N GLY A 15 6.61 10.50 6.71
CA GLY A 15 7.87 11.21 6.99
C GLY A 15 8.17 12.28 5.96
N ALA A 16 9.13 13.15 6.26
CA ALA A 16 9.56 14.23 5.37
C ALA A 16 10.02 13.72 4.00
N SER A 17 10.03 14.59 2.99
CA SER A 17 10.68 14.28 1.71
C SER A 17 12.14 13.89 1.96
N GLY A 18 12.64 12.86 1.29
CA GLY A 18 14.02 12.40 1.46
C GLY A 18 14.33 11.65 2.77
N SER A 19 13.35 11.41 3.66
CA SER A 19 13.58 10.69 4.94
C SER A 19 13.85 9.17 4.78
N GLY A 20 13.91 8.66 3.56
CA GLY A 20 14.22 7.24 3.31
C GLY A 20 13.02 6.29 3.38
N LYS A 21 11.76 6.77 3.37
CA LYS A 21 10.56 5.93 3.44
C LYS A 21 10.53 4.82 2.38
N SER A 22 10.68 5.18 1.12
CA SER A 22 10.68 4.21 0.01
C SER A 22 11.86 3.24 0.10
N SER A 23 13.03 3.71 0.53
CA SER A 23 14.21 2.87 0.78
C SER A 23 13.98 1.89 1.92
N LEU A 24 13.41 2.36 3.04
CA LEU A 24 13.04 1.50 4.17
C LEU A 24 12.08 0.39 3.73
N VAL A 25 11.06 0.73 2.95
CA VAL A 25 10.11 -0.25 2.44
C VAL A 25 10.80 -1.22 1.49
N ARG A 26 11.46 -0.72 0.44
CA ARG A 26 12.03 -1.54 -0.65
C ARG A 26 13.22 -2.40 -0.19
N ALA A 27 14.14 -1.83 0.57
CA ALA A 27 15.34 -2.53 1.02
C ALA A 27 15.19 -3.18 2.41
N GLY A 28 14.34 -2.62 3.26
CA GLY A 28 14.16 -3.10 4.63
C GLY A 28 13.02 -4.10 4.79
N VAL A 29 11.82 -3.72 4.37
CA VAL A 29 10.59 -4.49 4.66
C VAL A 29 10.36 -5.58 3.62
N LEU A 30 10.34 -5.23 2.32
CA LEU A 30 9.96 -6.18 1.27
C LEU A 30 10.82 -7.44 1.23
N PRO A 31 12.16 -7.39 1.32
CA PRO A 31 12.96 -8.60 1.30
C PRO A 31 12.71 -9.51 2.51
N ARG A 32 12.33 -8.94 3.65
CA ARG A 32 12.00 -9.70 4.84
C ARG A 32 10.65 -10.40 4.72
N VAL A 33 9.65 -9.70 4.22
CA VAL A 33 8.31 -10.28 3.98
C VAL A 33 8.36 -11.34 2.89
N ALA A 34 9.08 -11.11 1.80
CA ALA A 34 9.23 -12.06 0.70
C ALA A 34 9.88 -13.40 1.11
N ARG A 35 10.65 -13.42 2.21
CA ARG A 35 11.23 -14.65 2.78
C ARG A 35 10.29 -15.40 3.73
N MET A 36 9.16 -14.81 4.09
CA MET A 36 8.17 -15.48 4.95
C MET A 36 7.35 -16.44 4.09
N PRO A 37 7.26 -17.74 4.44
CA PRO A 37 6.62 -18.75 3.59
C PRO A 37 5.13 -18.46 3.38
N ASP A 38 4.46 -17.89 4.39
CA ASP A 38 3.01 -17.63 4.36
C ASP A 38 2.65 -16.29 3.70
N TRP A 39 3.64 -15.52 3.23
CA TRP A 39 3.43 -14.17 2.73
C TRP A 39 3.78 -14.02 1.25
N ARG A 40 2.98 -13.20 0.57
CA ARG A 40 3.24 -12.71 -0.78
C ARG A 40 3.31 -11.19 -0.79
N VAL A 41 4.24 -10.63 -1.56
CA VAL A 41 4.37 -9.19 -1.78
C VAL A 41 3.76 -8.83 -3.12
N LEU A 42 2.92 -7.77 -3.12
CA LEU A 42 2.26 -7.20 -4.27
C LEU A 42 2.75 -5.77 -4.47
N GLY A 43 3.32 -5.49 -5.62
CA GLY A 43 3.95 -4.21 -5.90
C GLY A 43 5.45 -4.21 -5.58
N PRO A 44 6.07 -3.08 -5.24
CA PRO A 44 5.43 -1.79 -4.95
C PRO A 44 4.83 -1.13 -6.19
N MET A 45 3.59 -0.67 -6.08
CA MET A 45 2.95 0.16 -7.08
C MET A 45 3.01 1.64 -6.70
N ARG A 46 2.87 2.53 -7.69
CA ARG A 46 2.65 3.97 -7.50
C ARG A 46 1.27 4.34 -8.04
N PRO A 47 0.53 5.26 -7.38
CA PRO A 47 -0.80 5.67 -7.83
C PRO A 47 -0.83 6.23 -9.25
N LEU A 48 0.13 7.10 -9.61
CA LEU A 48 0.24 7.75 -10.92
C LEU A 48 -1.06 8.46 -11.32
N ARG A 49 -1.32 8.59 -12.64
CA ARG A 49 -2.52 9.25 -13.15
C ARG A 49 -3.80 8.41 -12.96
N ARG A 50 -3.67 7.09 -13.06
CA ARG A 50 -4.80 6.15 -12.99
C ARG A 50 -4.53 5.05 -11.94
N PRO A 51 -4.58 5.41 -10.66
CA PRO A 51 -4.28 4.49 -9.57
C PRO A 51 -5.21 3.27 -9.54
N ASP A 52 -6.44 3.40 -10.00
CA ASP A 52 -7.39 2.30 -10.18
C ASP A 52 -6.91 1.29 -11.23
N ALA A 53 -6.35 1.76 -12.34
CA ALA A 53 -5.78 0.89 -13.36
C ALA A 53 -4.47 0.22 -12.89
N GLU A 54 -3.60 0.96 -12.20
CA GLU A 54 -2.38 0.40 -11.59
C GLU A 54 -2.73 -0.72 -10.60
N LEU A 55 -3.77 -0.52 -9.79
CA LEU A 55 -4.25 -1.53 -8.85
C LEU A 55 -4.81 -2.76 -9.58
N ALA A 56 -5.58 -2.54 -10.65
CA ALA A 56 -6.10 -3.62 -11.48
C ALA A 56 -4.98 -4.44 -12.14
N GLY A 57 -3.86 -3.81 -12.48
CA GLY A 57 -2.67 -4.47 -13.03
C GLY A 57 -2.00 -5.47 -12.09
N LEU A 58 -2.35 -5.46 -10.81
CA LEU A 58 -1.87 -6.46 -9.83
C LEU A 58 -2.68 -7.76 -9.84
N LEU A 59 -3.81 -7.80 -10.54
CA LEU A 59 -4.57 -9.03 -10.72
C LEU A 59 -3.77 -10.04 -11.56
N PRO A 60 -3.89 -11.35 -11.28
CA PRO A 60 -3.25 -12.38 -12.07
C PRO A 60 -3.59 -12.27 -13.56
N ALA A 61 -2.60 -12.55 -14.40
CA ALA A 61 -2.78 -12.60 -15.86
C ALA A 61 -3.82 -13.65 -16.25
N GLY A 62 -4.52 -13.43 -17.36
CA GLY A 62 -5.53 -14.37 -17.90
C GLY A 62 -6.98 -13.99 -17.63
N ARG A 63 -7.25 -12.84 -17.04
CA ARG A 63 -8.62 -12.29 -17.01
C ARG A 63 -8.95 -11.61 -18.33
N GLU A 64 -10.14 -11.87 -18.85
CA GLU A 64 -10.60 -11.28 -20.11
C GLU A 64 -10.79 -9.75 -20.01
N ALA A 65 -11.15 -9.23 -18.83
CA ALA A 65 -11.25 -7.79 -18.56
C ALA A 65 -11.09 -7.50 -17.06
N PRO A 66 -10.61 -6.29 -16.67
CA PRO A 66 -10.66 -5.87 -15.28
C PRO A 66 -12.13 -5.75 -14.82
N PRO A 67 -12.43 -6.05 -13.54
CA PRO A 67 -13.77 -5.95 -13.00
C PRO A 67 -14.31 -4.52 -13.14
N GLU A 68 -15.58 -4.37 -13.55
CA GLU A 68 -16.23 -3.08 -13.61
C GLU A 68 -16.60 -2.58 -12.21
N GLY A 69 -16.14 -1.39 -11.86
CA GLY A 69 -16.40 -0.74 -10.58
C GLY A 69 -15.35 -1.05 -9.49
N ALA A 70 -15.25 -0.11 -8.57
CA ALA A 70 -14.22 -0.12 -7.53
C ALA A 70 -14.37 -1.28 -6.54
N GLU A 71 -15.60 -1.57 -6.10
CA GLU A 71 -15.85 -2.66 -5.14
C GLU A 71 -15.62 -4.03 -5.78
N ALA A 72 -16.02 -4.20 -7.05
CA ALA A 72 -15.75 -5.42 -7.78
C ALA A 72 -14.24 -5.65 -7.98
N LEU A 73 -13.48 -4.60 -8.25
CA LEU A 73 -12.02 -4.66 -8.34
C LEU A 73 -11.41 -5.07 -6.99
N GLY A 74 -11.85 -4.48 -5.88
CA GLY A 74 -11.36 -4.81 -4.55
C GLY A 74 -11.68 -6.26 -4.17
N SER A 75 -12.89 -6.71 -4.40
CA SER A 75 -13.31 -8.09 -4.16
C SER A 75 -12.53 -9.09 -5.02
N ALA A 76 -12.28 -8.75 -6.28
CA ALA A 76 -11.49 -9.58 -7.19
C ALA A 76 -10.02 -9.69 -6.76
N LEU A 77 -9.44 -8.61 -6.25
CA LEU A 77 -8.09 -8.64 -5.67
C LEU A 77 -8.05 -9.57 -4.45
N ALA A 78 -8.96 -9.39 -3.50
CA ALA A 78 -9.02 -10.22 -2.30
C ALA A 78 -9.21 -11.72 -2.66
N ALA A 79 -10.13 -12.02 -3.57
CA ALA A 79 -10.37 -13.39 -4.02
C ALA A 79 -9.18 -14.02 -4.74
N ALA A 80 -8.49 -13.25 -5.61
CA ALA A 80 -7.31 -13.73 -6.32
C ALA A 80 -6.19 -14.12 -5.36
N PHE A 81 -6.07 -13.40 -4.25
CA PHE A 81 -5.03 -13.67 -3.25
C PHE A 81 -5.43 -14.76 -2.26
N ALA A 82 -6.72 -14.88 -1.94
CA ALA A 82 -7.22 -15.99 -1.12
C ALA A 82 -7.13 -17.35 -1.82
N ALA A 83 -7.17 -17.37 -3.15
CA ALA A 83 -7.08 -18.60 -3.93
C ALA A 83 -5.71 -19.31 -3.83
N GLU A 84 -4.66 -18.58 -3.45
CA GLU A 84 -3.31 -19.14 -3.31
C GLU A 84 -3.10 -19.70 -1.90
N ARG A 85 -3.44 -20.99 -1.73
CA ARG A 85 -3.44 -21.65 -0.41
C ARG A 85 -2.07 -21.75 0.26
N GLU A 86 -0.99 -21.78 -0.53
CA GLU A 86 0.37 -21.87 0.01
C GLU A 86 0.84 -20.57 0.67
N ARG A 87 0.28 -19.42 0.24
CA ARG A 87 0.61 -18.09 0.78
C ARG A 87 -0.67 -17.31 1.09
N PRO A 88 -1.31 -17.62 2.21
CA PRO A 88 -2.63 -17.06 2.54
C PRO A 88 -2.60 -15.57 2.86
N ALA A 89 -1.44 -15.00 3.22
CA ALA A 89 -1.29 -13.59 3.52
C ALA A 89 -0.63 -12.83 2.36
N ALA A 90 -1.16 -11.66 2.02
CA ALA A 90 -0.62 -10.78 1.00
C ALA A 90 -0.35 -9.37 1.54
N LEU A 91 0.79 -8.78 1.17
CA LEU A 91 1.14 -7.40 1.47
C LEU A 91 1.10 -6.58 0.19
N LEU A 92 0.08 -5.74 0.05
CA LEU A 92 0.00 -4.73 -1.00
C LEU A 92 0.84 -3.51 -0.61
N VAL A 93 1.76 -3.12 -1.47
CA VAL A 93 2.65 -1.99 -1.22
C VAL A 93 2.34 -0.85 -2.19
N VAL A 94 2.00 0.33 -1.61
CA VAL A 94 1.73 1.57 -2.34
C VAL A 94 2.79 2.60 -1.98
N ASP A 95 3.66 2.91 -2.91
CA ASP A 95 4.71 3.92 -2.72
C ASP A 95 4.24 5.28 -3.23
N GLN A 96 4.54 6.35 -2.49
CA GLN A 96 4.18 7.74 -2.81
C GLN A 96 2.65 7.98 -2.88
N LEU A 97 1.97 7.68 -1.79
CA LEU A 97 0.50 7.81 -1.68
C LEU A 97 0.00 9.24 -1.94
N GLU A 98 0.84 10.25 -1.74
CA GLU A 98 0.56 11.65 -2.08
C GLU A 98 0.19 11.86 -3.55
N GLU A 99 0.55 10.95 -4.45
CA GLU A 99 0.17 11.04 -5.88
C GLU A 99 -1.34 10.95 -6.10
N LEU A 100 -2.09 10.37 -5.16
CA LEU A 100 -3.55 10.40 -5.19
C LEU A 100 -4.10 11.83 -5.13
N LEU A 101 -3.35 12.76 -4.51
CA LEU A 101 -3.74 14.17 -4.34
C LEU A 101 -3.13 15.09 -5.40
N THR A 102 -2.03 14.68 -6.02
CA THR A 102 -1.22 15.57 -6.88
C THR A 102 -1.23 15.19 -8.35
N THR A 103 -1.37 13.92 -8.65
CA THR A 103 -1.13 13.38 -9.99
C THR A 103 -2.35 12.68 -10.59
N SER A 104 -3.21 12.12 -9.74
CA SER A 104 -4.34 11.30 -10.18
C SER A 104 -5.39 12.09 -10.95
N GLU A 105 -5.96 11.47 -11.98
CA GLU A 105 -7.09 12.01 -12.72
C GLU A 105 -8.35 12.11 -11.85
N ALA A 106 -9.24 13.02 -12.21
CA ALA A 106 -10.49 13.24 -11.47
C ALA A 106 -11.28 11.92 -11.31
N GLY A 107 -11.65 11.61 -10.08
CA GLY A 107 -12.38 10.40 -9.73
C GLY A 107 -11.56 9.10 -9.67
N ALA A 108 -10.37 9.03 -10.27
CA ALA A 108 -9.53 7.83 -10.23
C ALA A 108 -9.02 7.53 -8.81
N ALA A 109 -8.64 8.57 -8.05
CA ALA A 109 -8.26 8.43 -6.65
C ALA A 109 -9.41 7.86 -5.80
N ALA A 110 -10.65 8.33 -6.01
CA ALA A 110 -11.81 7.84 -5.27
C ALA A 110 -12.09 6.36 -5.59
N ARG A 111 -12.01 5.97 -6.87
CA ARG A 111 -12.16 4.56 -7.27
C ARG A 111 -11.06 3.67 -6.69
N PHE A 112 -9.83 4.13 -6.69
CA PHE A 112 -8.70 3.42 -6.06
C PHE A 112 -8.95 3.18 -4.58
N VAL A 113 -9.32 4.23 -3.83
CA VAL A 113 -9.54 4.13 -2.38
C VAL A 113 -10.74 3.21 -2.07
N ALA A 114 -11.82 3.28 -2.85
CA ALA A 114 -12.95 2.37 -2.69
C ALA A 114 -12.56 0.91 -2.98
N ALA A 115 -11.77 0.65 -4.02
CA ALA A 115 -11.27 -0.70 -4.32
C ALA A 115 -10.32 -1.20 -3.23
N LEU A 116 -9.40 -0.35 -2.76
CA LEU A 116 -8.49 -0.70 -1.68
C LEU A 116 -9.25 -1.03 -0.38
N ARG A 117 -10.25 -0.21 -0.04
CA ARG A 117 -11.12 -0.47 1.11
C ARG A 117 -11.82 -1.81 1.00
N ALA A 118 -12.46 -2.09 -0.14
CA ALA A 118 -13.14 -3.36 -0.38
C ALA A 118 -12.19 -4.56 -0.29
N ALA A 119 -10.99 -4.43 -0.85
CA ALA A 119 -9.97 -5.47 -0.79
C ALA A 119 -9.49 -5.75 0.65
N LEU A 120 -9.24 -4.69 1.43
CA LEU A 120 -8.78 -4.82 2.81
C LEU A 120 -9.88 -5.27 3.77
N ALA A 121 -11.15 -4.98 3.47
CA ALA A 121 -12.31 -5.40 4.28
C ALA A 121 -12.75 -6.84 4.00
N ALA A 122 -12.32 -7.44 2.89
CA ALA A 122 -12.74 -8.78 2.50
C ALA A 122 -12.31 -9.83 3.54
N GLU A 123 -13.23 -10.74 3.87
CA GLU A 123 -12.96 -11.87 4.77
C GLU A 123 -12.21 -13.00 4.05
N ALA A 124 -12.29 -13.04 2.72
CA ALA A 124 -11.62 -14.01 1.88
C ALA A 124 -10.13 -13.68 1.77
N GLY A 125 -9.33 -14.19 2.69
CA GLY A 125 -7.87 -14.02 2.69
C GLY A 125 -7.36 -12.91 3.61
N GLU A 126 -6.05 -12.91 3.83
CA GLU A 126 -5.37 -11.93 4.69
C GLU A 126 -4.63 -10.91 3.82
N LEU A 127 -5.34 -9.92 3.28
CA LEU A 127 -4.71 -8.79 2.60
C LEU A 127 -4.39 -7.68 3.58
N TYR A 128 -3.16 -7.20 3.53
CA TYR A 128 -2.65 -6.06 4.30
C TYR A 128 -2.08 -5.02 3.35
N GLY A 129 -2.19 -3.75 3.73
CA GLY A 129 -1.63 -2.63 2.99
C GLY A 129 -0.43 -2.02 3.71
N LEU A 130 0.60 -1.65 2.97
CA LEU A 130 1.71 -0.82 3.42
C LEU A 130 1.87 0.33 2.43
N ALA A 131 1.73 1.56 2.90
CA ALA A 131 1.91 2.72 2.05
C ALA A 131 3.00 3.66 2.58
N THR A 132 3.62 4.44 1.69
CA THR A 132 4.48 5.56 2.08
C THR A 132 3.77 6.87 1.75
N LEU A 133 3.90 7.86 2.64
CA LEU A 133 3.30 9.18 2.50
C LEU A 133 4.26 10.27 2.95
N ARG A 134 4.35 11.35 2.21
CA ARG A 134 5.03 12.55 2.68
C ARG A 134 4.21 13.24 3.78
N ALA A 135 4.88 13.66 4.84
CA ALA A 135 4.25 14.24 6.03
C ALA A 135 3.43 15.51 5.73
N ASP A 136 3.88 16.31 4.77
CA ASP A 136 3.20 17.53 4.33
C ASP A 136 1.84 17.28 3.66
N TYR A 137 1.57 16.07 3.19
CA TYR A 137 0.28 15.67 2.61
C TYR A 137 -0.66 14.95 3.58
N LEU A 138 -0.22 14.65 4.80
CA LEU A 138 -1.02 13.86 5.75
C LEU A 138 -2.37 14.54 6.07
N ALA A 139 -2.36 15.83 6.37
CA ALA A 139 -3.58 16.56 6.67
C ALA A 139 -4.55 16.60 5.47
N ALA A 140 -4.02 16.83 4.27
CA ALA A 140 -4.83 16.83 3.06
C ALA A 140 -5.45 15.45 2.77
N LEU A 141 -4.69 14.37 3.02
CA LEU A 141 -5.20 13.01 2.88
C LEU A 141 -6.32 12.71 3.88
N GLN A 142 -6.15 13.10 5.14
CA GLN A 142 -7.13 12.84 6.21
C GLN A 142 -8.48 13.53 5.97
N VAL A 143 -8.49 14.71 5.35
CA VAL A 143 -9.72 15.43 5.02
C VAL A 143 -10.29 15.07 3.64
N HIS A 144 -9.59 14.26 2.85
CA HIS A 144 -10.05 13.86 1.53
C HIS A 144 -11.26 12.92 1.65
N PRO A 145 -12.42 13.25 1.03
CA PRO A 145 -13.68 12.51 1.26
C PRO A 145 -13.58 11.01 0.99
N ALA A 146 -12.87 10.60 -0.06
CA ALA A 146 -12.69 9.20 -0.38
C ALA A 146 -11.88 8.45 0.69
N TRP A 147 -10.90 9.13 1.33
CA TRP A 147 -10.02 8.53 2.32
C TRP A 147 -10.63 8.43 3.72
N ALA A 148 -11.59 9.29 4.05
CA ALA A 148 -12.24 9.34 5.37
C ALA A 148 -12.84 8.00 5.84
N GLN A 149 -13.15 7.11 4.90
CA GLN A 149 -13.75 5.79 5.19
C GLN A 149 -12.73 4.64 5.21
N LEU A 150 -11.44 4.92 5.03
CA LEU A 150 -10.39 3.89 5.04
C LEU A 150 -9.54 4.04 6.31
N PRO A 151 -9.77 3.22 7.33
CA PRO A 151 -8.97 3.27 8.55
C PRO A 151 -7.54 2.83 8.26
N PHE A 152 -6.59 3.57 8.82
CA PHE A 152 -5.16 3.26 8.69
C PHE A 152 -4.39 3.62 9.95
N ARG A 153 -3.32 2.90 10.19
CA ARG A 153 -2.35 3.20 11.23
C ARG A 153 -1.18 3.98 10.67
N GLN A 154 -0.76 5.02 11.37
CA GLN A 154 0.40 5.80 11.01
C GLN A 154 1.67 5.26 11.69
N LEU A 155 2.75 5.18 10.93
CA LEU A 155 4.09 4.94 11.43
C LEU A 155 4.97 6.16 11.07
N PRO A 156 5.21 7.07 12.02
CA PRO A 156 6.07 8.21 11.74
C PRO A 156 7.52 7.75 11.58
N LEU A 157 8.16 8.18 10.50
CA LEU A 157 9.58 7.98 10.25
C LEU A 157 10.32 9.29 10.49
N ALA A 158 11.12 9.32 11.56
CA ALA A 158 11.98 10.44 11.86
C ALA A 158 13.03 10.64 10.75
N PRO A 159 13.48 11.86 10.49
CA PRO A 159 14.63 12.11 9.62
C PRO A 159 15.84 11.30 10.09
N MET A 160 16.60 10.79 9.13
CA MET A 160 17.83 10.08 9.43
C MET A 160 18.82 11.03 10.10
N SER A 161 19.41 10.62 11.22
CA SER A 161 20.45 11.43 11.86
C SER A 161 21.71 11.48 11.00
N THR A 162 22.47 12.55 11.08
CA THR A 162 23.75 12.72 10.35
C THR A 162 24.74 11.58 10.64
N ARG A 163 24.71 11.03 11.85
CA ARG A 163 25.53 9.88 12.25
C ARG A 163 25.19 8.62 11.44
N HIS A 164 23.91 8.26 11.33
CA HIS A 164 23.48 7.11 10.53
C HIS A 164 23.70 7.31 9.03
N PHE A 165 23.63 8.55 8.55
CA PHE A 165 23.96 8.86 7.17
C PHE A 165 25.45 8.57 6.86
N ALA A 166 26.36 8.97 7.76
CA ALA A 166 27.79 8.69 7.62
C ALA A 166 28.09 7.18 7.62
N GLU A 167 27.43 6.40 8.47
CA GLU A 167 27.56 4.94 8.52
C GLU A 167 27.13 4.27 7.21
N ILE A 168 26.03 4.75 6.57
CA ILE A 168 25.55 4.21 5.29
C ILE A 168 26.49 4.56 4.14
N VAL A 169 27.04 5.77 4.14
CA VAL A 169 27.98 6.22 3.09
C VAL A 169 29.33 5.53 3.20
N ALA A 170 29.78 5.25 4.43
CA ALA A 170 31.05 4.53 4.67
C ALA A 170 30.95 3.05 4.25
N GLY A 171 29.75 2.48 4.15
CA GLY A 171 29.54 1.06 3.86
C GLY A 171 30.03 0.13 4.99
N PRO A 172 29.70 -1.16 4.87
CA PRO A 172 30.32 -2.17 5.71
C PRO A 172 31.77 -2.40 5.32
#